data_c0b93d035d8952411ceb0774c474226f
#
_entry.id   c0b93d035d8952411ceb0774c474226f
#
_cell.length_a   1.000
_cell.length_b   1.000
_cell.length_c   1.000
_cell.angle_alpha   90.00
_cell.angle_beta   90.00
_cell.angle_gamma   90.00
#
_symmetry.space_group_name_H-M   'P 1'
#
loop_
_entity.id
_entity.type
_entity.pdbx_description
1 polymer ?
#
loop_
_entity_poly.entity_id
_entity_poly.type
_entity_poly.pdbx_seq_one_letter_code
_entity_poly.pdbx_strand_id
1 'polypeptide(L)'
;MTSKEMDSDLGYVQDLIRKSDHRPSPAIIYLLWAVIVAVGFTLADFARPAVGWFWVIASPLGGILSGILGARYQQRRGQRNRELGIRHALHWGGMLVAIFLAVLLVPREILNGEDLGKVILLLVAFGWWSGGIHFDRVFMWLGGIMGLGFLAVIWFDRYAWTSLGILIAAVLVFKALAGQRGDHPHES
;
A
#
# COMPACT_ATOMS: atom_id res chain seq x y z
N MET A 1 38.02 8.20 -26.05
CA MET A 1 36.62 8.18 -25.72
C MET A 1 36.00 9.45 -26.24
N THR A 2 35.14 9.37 -27.23
CA THR A 2 34.49 10.55 -27.83
C THR A 2 33.32 11.01 -26.97
N SER A 3 32.97 12.31 -27.02
CA SER A 3 31.80 12.86 -26.30
C SER A 3 30.52 12.05 -26.56
N LYS A 4 30.38 11.53 -27.78
CA LYS A 4 29.24 10.74 -28.24
C LYS A 4 29.15 9.33 -27.57
N GLU A 5 30.30 8.73 -27.30
CA GLU A 5 30.36 7.43 -26.56
C GLU A 5 30.01 7.65 -25.09
N MET A 6 30.46 8.74 -24.48
CA MET A 6 30.16 9.08 -23.10
C MET A 6 28.66 9.41 -22.89
N ASP A 7 28.02 10.11 -23.84
CA ASP A 7 26.57 10.39 -23.80
C ASP A 7 25.73 9.12 -23.96
N SER A 8 26.18 8.17 -24.80
CA SER A 8 25.55 6.87 -24.97
C SER A 8 25.63 6.02 -23.69
N ASP A 9 26.81 5.96 -23.05
CA ASP A 9 27.04 5.22 -21.82
C ASP A 9 26.27 5.81 -20.65
N LEU A 10 26.20 7.16 -20.54
CA LEU A 10 25.37 7.83 -19.55
C LEU A 10 23.87 7.55 -19.75
N GLY A 11 23.40 7.56 -21.00
CA GLY A 11 22.02 7.19 -21.32
C GLY A 11 21.69 5.77 -20.93
N TYR A 12 22.57 4.82 -21.20
CA TYR A 12 22.44 3.43 -20.82
C TYR A 12 22.39 3.26 -19.28
N VAL A 13 23.30 3.90 -18.56
CA VAL A 13 23.34 3.87 -17.08
C VAL A 13 22.08 4.49 -16.49
N GLN A 14 21.62 5.62 -17.02
CA GLN A 14 20.36 6.25 -16.57
C GLN A 14 19.16 5.34 -16.82
N ASP A 15 19.12 4.64 -17.94
CA ASP A 15 18.02 3.70 -18.27
C ASP A 15 18.05 2.45 -17.36
N LEU A 16 19.24 1.97 -17.00
CA LEU A 16 19.41 0.91 -16.01
C LEU A 16 18.97 1.34 -14.63
N ILE A 17 19.33 2.55 -14.18
CA ILE A 17 18.91 3.12 -12.90
C ILE A 17 17.38 3.27 -12.90
N ARG A 18 16.79 3.82 -13.95
CA ARG A 18 15.34 4.01 -14.07
C ARG A 18 14.57 2.68 -14.05
N LYS A 19 15.07 1.65 -14.74
CA LYS A 19 14.51 0.29 -14.70
C LYS A 19 14.67 -0.37 -13.32
N SER A 20 15.71 -0.01 -12.59
CA SER A 20 15.98 -0.52 -11.25
C SER A 20 15.08 0.10 -10.18
N ASP A 21 14.72 1.38 -10.32
CA ASP A 21 13.88 2.11 -9.37
C ASP A 21 12.37 1.78 -9.49
N HIS A 22 11.92 1.30 -10.65
CA HIS A 22 10.50 1.01 -10.90
C HIS A 22 10.19 -0.48 -10.82
N ARG A 23 10.57 -1.14 -9.73
CA ARG A 23 10.32 -2.58 -9.56
C ARG A 23 8.99 -2.83 -8.85
N PRO A 24 8.02 -3.44 -9.53
CA PRO A 24 6.75 -3.74 -8.91
C PRO A 24 6.91 -4.74 -7.77
N SER A 25 6.19 -4.53 -6.68
CA SER A 25 6.03 -5.53 -5.64
C SER A 25 5.40 -6.80 -6.22
N PRO A 26 5.70 -8.00 -5.66
CA PRO A 26 5.09 -9.23 -6.12
C PRO A 26 3.56 -9.14 -6.18
N ALA A 27 2.95 -9.62 -7.25
CA ALA A 27 1.50 -9.60 -7.46
C ALA A 27 0.71 -10.18 -6.27
N ILE A 28 1.26 -11.21 -5.62
CA ILE A 28 0.64 -11.84 -4.45
C ILE A 28 0.44 -10.88 -3.26
N ILE A 29 1.31 -9.87 -3.10
CA ILE A 29 1.17 -8.86 -2.03
C ILE A 29 -0.04 -7.98 -2.30
N TYR A 30 -0.24 -7.55 -3.55
CA TYR A 30 -1.42 -6.77 -3.94
C TYR A 30 -2.71 -7.56 -3.74
N LEU A 31 -2.73 -8.87 -4.10
CA LEU A 31 -3.88 -9.74 -3.88
C LEU A 31 -4.17 -9.96 -2.40
N LEU A 32 -3.15 -10.17 -1.58
CA LEU A 32 -3.29 -10.27 -0.12
C LEU A 32 -3.99 -9.03 0.45
N TRP A 33 -3.50 -7.84 0.09
CA TRP A 33 -4.10 -6.60 0.57
C TRP A 33 -5.46 -6.31 -0.04
N ALA A 34 -5.74 -6.74 -1.28
CA ALA A 34 -7.07 -6.64 -1.87
C ALA A 34 -8.12 -7.39 -1.03
N VAL A 35 -7.80 -8.62 -0.59
CA VAL A 35 -8.70 -9.39 0.27
C VAL A 35 -8.85 -8.75 1.65
N ILE A 36 -7.75 -8.37 2.31
CA ILE A 36 -7.77 -7.76 3.64
C ILE A 36 -8.61 -6.47 3.62
N VAL A 37 -8.40 -5.61 2.63
CA VAL A 37 -9.13 -4.34 2.51
C VAL A 37 -10.60 -4.57 2.18
N ALA A 38 -10.92 -5.44 1.22
CA ALA A 38 -12.31 -5.73 0.88
C ALA A 38 -13.09 -6.23 2.08
N VAL A 39 -12.54 -7.19 2.85
CA VAL A 39 -13.19 -7.72 4.05
C VAL A 39 -13.28 -6.66 5.15
N GLY A 40 -12.18 -5.98 5.49
CA GLY A 40 -12.13 -5.03 6.60
C GLY A 40 -13.07 -3.86 6.42
N PHE A 41 -13.16 -3.31 5.20
CA PHE A 41 -14.07 -2.22 4.89
C PHE A 41 -15.54 -2.67 4.83
N THR A 42 -15.81 -3.88 4.33
CA THR A 42 -17.17 -4.44 4.35
C THR A 42 -17.66 -4.66 5.79
N LEU A 43 -16.80 -5.12 6.69
CA LEU A 43 -17.14 -5.27 8.11
C LEU A 43 -17.58 -3.94 8.75
N ALA A 44 -17.07 -2.80 8.29
CA ALA A 44 -17.42 -1.49 8.84
C ALA A 44 -18.91 -1.14 8.60
N ASP A 45 -19.51 -1.61 7.52
CA ASP A 45 -20.92 -1.38 7.24
C ASP A 45 -21.83 -2.48 7.83
N PHE A 46 -21.36 -3.74 7.90
CA PHE A 46 -22.20 -4.90 8.21
C PHE A 46 -21.95 -5.53 9.59
N ALA A 47 -20.75 -5.37 10.15
CA ALA A 47 -20.35 -6.01 11.42
C ALA A 47 -19.41 -5.11 12.24
N ARG A 48 -19.84 -3.89 12.55
CA ARG A 48 -19.06 -2.85 13.25
C ARG A 48 -18.28 -3.35 14.47
N PRO A 49 -18.84 -4.21 15.37
CA PRO A 49 -18.08 -4.69 16.53
C PRO A 49 -16.86 -5.56 16.18
N ALA A 50 -16.85 -6.17 15.00
CA ALA A 50 -15.74 -7.01 14.54
C ALA A 50 -14.60 -6.22 13.89
N VAL A 51 -14.85 -4.99 13.46
CA VAL A 51 -13.89 -4.17 12.69
C VAL A 51 -12.57 -3.98 13.42
N GLY A 52 -12.63 -3.56 14.68
CA GLY A 52 -11.43 -3.32 15.48
C GLY A 52 -10.57 -4.57 15.62
N TRP A 53 -11.18 -5.70 15.99
CA TRP A 53 -10.50 -6.98 16.11
C TRP A 53 -9.93 -7.47 14.80
N PHE A 54 -10.68 -7.32 13.71
CA PHE A 54 -10.19 -7.67 12.38
C PHE A 54 -8.90 -6.91 12.04
N TRP A 55 -8.89 -5.58 12.20
CA TRP A 55 -7.72 -4.78 11.84
C TRP A 55 -6.52 -5.01 12.78
N VAL A 56 -6.75 -5.25 14.07
CA VAL A 56 -5.68 -5.59 15.03
C VAL A 56 -4.97 -6.89 14.65
N ILE A 57 -5.66 -7.83 14.03
CA ILE A 57 -5.09 -9.11 13.59
C ILE A 57 -4.61 -9.05 12.13
N ALA A 58 -5.45 -8.60 11.22
CA ALA A 58 -5.20 -8.66 9.78
C ALA A 58 -4.07 -7.73 9.32
N SER A 59 -3.94 -6.53 9.92
CA SER A 59 -2.89 -5.59 9.52
C SER A 59 -1.49 -6.08 9.87
N PRO A 60 -1.19 -6.53 11.11
CA PRO A 60 0.14 -7.08 11.42
C PRO A 60 0.45 -8.34 10.62
N LEU A 61 -0.51 -9.26 10.47
CA LEU A 61 -0.33 -10.47 9.67
C LEU A 61 -0.06 -10.14 8.20
N GLY A 62 -0.84 -9.23 7.61
CA GLY A 62 -0.63 -8.76 6.25
C GLY A 62 0.73 -8.11 6.07
N GLY A 63 1.17 -7.29 7.02
CA GLY A 63 2.48 -6.67 7.03
C GLY A 63 3.62 -7.68 7.11
N ILE A 64 3.56 -8.63 8.04
CA ILE A 64 4.56 -9.70 8.19
C ILE A 64 4.64 -10.56 6.93
N LEU A 65 3.48 -11.00 6.40
CA LEU A 65 3.43 -11.79 5.17
C LEU A 65 4.00 -11.00 3.98
N SER A 66 3.67 -9.71 3.86
CA SER A 66 4.22 -8.85 2.81
C SER A 66 5.74 -8.73 2.91
N GLY A 67 6.28 -8.60 4.13
CA GLY A 67 7.72 -8.57 4.37
C GLY A 67 8.41 -9.87 3.97
N ILE A 68 7.85 -11.02 4.36
CA ILE A 68 8.39 -12.35 4.00
C ILE A 68 8.33 -12.59 2.50
N LEU A 69 7.18 -12.31 1.87
CA LEU A 69 6.97 -12.49 0.43
C LEU A 69 7.89 -11.57 -0.39
N GLY A 70 8.01 -10.30 0.02
CA GLY A 70 8.91 -9.35 -0.60
C GLY A 70 10.37 -9.74 -0.49
N ALA A 71 10.81 -10.16 0.70
CA ALA A 71 12.18 -10.63 0.93
C ALA A 71 12.52 -11.87 0.08
N ARG A 72 11.62 -12.87 0.04
CA ARG A 72 11.80 -14.07 -0.80
C ARG A 72 11.87 -13.74 -2.29
N TYR A 73 11.02 -12.80 -2.74
CA TYR A 73 11.00 -12.36 -4.13
C TYR A 73 12.33 -11.69 -4.53
N GLN A 74 12.84 -10.78 -3.67
CA GLN A 74 14.13 -10.11 -3.89
C GLN A 74 15.31 -11.09 -3.87
N GLN A 75 15.30 -12.06 -2.94
CA GLN A 75 16.35 -13.10 -2.87
C GLN A 75 16.40 -13.94 -4.14
N ARG A 76 15.26 -14.36 -4.68
CA ARG A 76 15.20 -15.15 -5.93
C ARG A 76 15.74 -14.40 -7.15
N ARG A 77 15.69 -13.07 -7.12
CA ARG A 77 16.21 -12.20 -8.19
C ARG A 77 17.63 -11.71 -7.95
N GLY A 78 18.31 -12.20 -6.91
CA GLY A 78 19.69 -11.78 -6.57
C GLY A 78 19.82 -10.31 -6.16
N GLN A 79 18.72 -9.67 -5.73
CA GLN A 79 18.64 -8.23 -5.54
C GLN A 79 18.23 -7.89 -4.10
N ARG A 80 19.18 -7.96 -3.18
CA ARG A 80 18.95 -7.56 -1.78
C ARG A 80 19.39 -6.12 -1.57
N ASN A 81 18.44 -5.19 -1.54
CA ASN A 81 18.69 -3.81 -1.14
C ASN A 81 18.22 -3.58 0.31
N ARG A 82 19.16 -3.65 1.26
CA ARG A 82 18.90 -3.47 2.70
C ARG A 82 18.38 -2.05 2.99
N GLU A 83 18.91 -1.06 2.32
CA GLU A 83 18.55 0.35 2.56
C GLU A 83 17.09 0.61 2.19
N LEU A 84 16.64 0.13 1.03
CA LEU A 84 15.25 0.22 0.60
C LEU A 84 14.32 -0.49 1.59
N GLY A 85 14.72 -1.67 2.10
CA GLY A 85 13.96 -2.40 3.12
C GLY A 85 13.82 -1.59 4.42
N ILE A 86 14.87 -0.92 4.88
CA ILE A 86 14.83 -0.06 6.08
C ILE A 86 13.92 1.14 5.83
N ARG A 87 14.00 1.81 4.68
CA ARG A 87 13.13 2.94 4.33
C ARG A 87 11.64 2.54 4.34
N HIS A 88 11.30 1.36 3.77
CA HIS A 88 9.95 0.81 3.84
C HIS A 88 9.52 0.56 5.29
N ALA A 89 10.37 -0.09 6.08
CA ALA A 89 10.06 -0.39 7.48
C ALA A 89 9.83 0.88 8.32
N LEU A 90 10.65 1.91 8.12
CA LEU A 90 10.50 3.19 8.82
C LEU A 90 9.22 3.92 8.39
N HIS A 91 8.90 3.94 7.09
CA HIS A 91 7.71 4.60 6.58
C HIS A 91 6.42 3.94 7.12
N TRP A 92 6.28 2.63 6.92
CA TRP A 92 5.09 1.89 7.38
C TRP A 92 5.04 1.79 8.91
N GLY A 93 6.20 1.66 9.57
CA GLY A 93 6.32 1.68 11.03
C GLY A 93 5.88 3.02 11.61
N GLY A 94 6.28 4.15 11.02
CA GLY A 94 5.85 5.48 11.41
C GLY A 94 4.32 5.66 11.28
N MET A 95 3.72 5.15 10.21
CA MET A 95 2.26 5.14 10.04
C MET A 95 1.58 4.31 11.13
N LEU A 96 2.10 3.13 11.45
CA LEU A 96 1.55 2.29 12.53
C LEU A 96 1.64 2.98 13.89
N VAL A 97 2.74 3.68 14.18
CA VAL A 97 2.87 4.50 15.41
C VAL A 97 1.82 5.59 15.44
N ALA A 98 1.58 6.31 14.33
CA ALA A 98 0.56 7.35 14.27
C ALA A 98 -0.86 6.77 14.50
N ILE A 99 -1.17 5.62 13.91
CA ILE A 99 -2.44 4.91 14.16
C ILE A 99 -2.56 4.51 15.62
N PHE A 100 -1.50 3.95 16.22
CA PHE A 100 -1.50 3.56 17.62
C PHE A 100 -1.75 4.77 18.54
N LEU A 101 -1.10 5.90 18.28
CA LEU A 101 -1.33 7.13 19.03
C LEU A 101 -2.78 7.63 18.88
N ALA A 102 -3.38 7.52 17.70
CA ALA A 102 -4.80 7.85 17.50
C ALA A 102 -5.74 6.92 18.32
N VAL A 103 -5.43 5.62 18.40
CA VAL A 103 -6.18 4.66 19.23
C VAL A 103 -6.16 5.04 20.71
N LEU A 104 -5.05 5.59 21.22
CA LEU A 104 -4.94 6.03 22.62
C LEU A 104 -5.86 7.22 22.98
N LEU A 105 -6.43 7.89 21.99
CA LEU A 105 -7.39 8.99 22.22
C LEU A 105 -8.79 8.48 22.62
N VAL A 106 -9.12 7.21 22.30
CA VAL A 106 -10.41 6.61 22.61
C VAL A 106 -10.64 6.43 24.12
N PRO A 107 -9.71 5.85 24.89
CA PRO A 107 -9.88 5.74 26.36
C PRO A 107 -9.94 7.08 27.07
N ARG A 108 -9.53 8.15 26.41
CA ARG A 108 -9.61 9.54 26.94
C ARG A 108 -10.89 10.26 26.52
N GLU A 109 -11.80 9.56 25.83
CA GLU A 109 -13.06 10.13 25.32
C GLU A 109 -12.88 11.33 24.37
N ILE A 110 -11.66 11.49 23.80
CA ILE A 110 -11.36 12.53 22.80
C ILE A 110 -11.89 12.12 21.43
N LEU A 111 -11.88 10.81 21.14
CA LEU A 111 -12.43 10.22 19.92
C LEU A 111 -13.37 9.07 20.29
N ASN A 112 -14.51 8.97 19.61
CA ASN A 112 -15.33 7.77 19.63
C ASN A 112 -14.84 6.75 18.60
N GLY A 113 -15.34 5.51 18.66
CA GLY A 113 -14.88 4.43 17.76
C GLY A 113 -15.17 4.69 16.28
N GLU A 114 -16.23 5.42 15.97
CA GLU A 114 -16.61 5.76 14.59
C GLU A 114 -15.66 6.82 14.01
N ASP A 115 -15.38 7.87 14.76
CA ASP A 115 -14.45 8.92 14.36
C ASP A 115 -13.02 8.41 14.31
N LEU A 116 -12.63 7.46 15.17
CA LEU A 116 -11.35 6.77 15.09
C LEU A 116 -11.18 6.09 13.73
N GLY A 117 -12.21 5.40 13.21
CA GLY A 117 -12.17 4.78 11.88
C GLY A 117 -11.88 5.79 10.77
N LYS A 118 -12.52 6.95 10.82
CA LYS A 118 -12.31 8.05 9.87
C LYS A 118 -10.89 8.63 9.98
N VAL A 119 -10.38 8.82 11.20
CA VAL A 119 -9.01 9.30 11.45
C VAL A 119 -7.98 8.29 10.93
N ILE A 120 -8.18 6.99 11.18
CA ILE A 120 -7.29 5.94 10.67
C ILE A 120 -7.31 5.94 9.13
N LEU A 121 -8.48 6.05 8.50
CA LEU A 121 -8.58 6.13 7.04
C LEU A 121 -7.77 7.30 6.48
N LEU A 122 -7.84 8.46 7.12
CA LEU A 122 -7.08 9.64 6.71
C LEU A 122 -5.56 9.44 6.87
N LEU A 123 -5.13 8.88 8.00
CA LEU A 123 -3.71 8.55 8.25
C LEU A 123 -3.18 7.55 7.21
N VAL A 124 -3.96 6.51 6.92
CA VAL A 124 -3.62 5.51 5.92
C VAL A 124 -3.59 6.12 4.52
N ALA A 125 -4.56 6.96 4.16
CA ALA A 125 -4.57 7.68 2.89
C ALA A 125 -3.32 8.53 2.69
N PHE A 126 -2.92 9.29 3.72
CA PHE A 126 -1.70 10.07 3.72
C PHE A 126 -0.44 9.20 3.65
N GLY A 127 -0.40 8.09 4.41
CA GLY A 127 0.70 7.12 4.38
C GLY A 127 0.87 6.52 2.98
N TRP A 128 -0.22 6.14 2.32
CA TRP A 128 -0.16 5.62 0.96
C TRP A 128 0.23 6.70 -0.06
N TRP A 129 -0.31 7.90 0.05
CA TRP A 129 0.08 9.03 -0.81
C TRP A 129 1.58 9.32 -0.72
N SER A 130 2.10 9.47 0.51
CA SER A 130 3.54 9.76 0.72
C SER A 130 4.42 8.56 0.33
N GLY A 131 3.98 7.32 0.57
CA GLY A 131 4.63 6.11 0.08
C GLY A 131 4.71 6.07 -1.44
N GLY A 132 3.70 6.60 -2.13
CA GLY A 132 3.69 6.71 -3.59
C GLY A 132 4.76 7.63 -4.16
N ILE A 133 5.17 8.64 -3.42
CA ILE A 133 6.26 9.55 -3.81
C ILE A 133 7.62 8.82 -3.74
N HIS A 134 7.78 7.92 -2.76
CA HIS A 134 9.09 7.32 -2.44
C HIS A 134 9.27 5.91 -3.02
N PHE A 135 8.18 5.15 -3.27
CA PHE A 135 8.26 3.72 -3.61
C PHE A 135 7.60 3.37 -4.94
N ASP A 136 6.27 3.43 -5.03
CA ASP A 136 5.51 3.08 -6.23
C ASP A 136 4.36 4.07 -6.43
N ARG A 137 4.30 4.72 -7.59
CA ARG A 137 3.25 5.69 -7.95
C ARG A 137 1.82 5.18 -7.77
N VAL A 138 1.61 3.86 -7.81
CA VAL A 138 0.30 3.26 -7.54
C VAL A 138 -0.17 3.57 -6.12
N PHE A 139 0.73 3.64 -5.15
CA PHE A 139 0.38 4.01 -3.77
C PHE A 139 -0.14 5.44 -3.69
N MET A 140 0.37 6.36 -4.50
CA MET A 140 -0.15 7.74 -4.57
C MET A 140 -1.61 7.76 -5.06
N TRP A 141 -1.93 7.00 -6.09
CA TRP A 141 -3.32 6.87 -6.57
C TRP A 141 -4.24 6.24 -5.54
N LEU A 142 -3.79 5.18 -4.86
CA LEU A 142 -4.54 4.54 -3.77
C LEU A 142 -4.75 5.50 -2.60
N GLY A 143 -3.73 6.26 -2.21
CA GLY A 143 -3.85 7.31 -1.19
C GLY A 143 -4.85 8.39 -1.59
N GLY A 144 -4.85 8.81 -2.86
CA GLY A 144 -5.84 9.74 -3.40
C GLY A 144 -7.27 9.20 -3.36
N ILE A 145 -7.47 7.94 -3.78
CA ILE A 145 -8.76 7.25 -3.70
C ILE A 145 -9.24 7.16 -2.26
N MET A 146 -8.37 6.81 -1.31
CA MET A 146 -8.69 6.76 0.11
C MET A 146 -9.04 8.15 0.67
N GLY A 147 -8.34 9.20 0.24
CA GLY A 147 -8.62 10.57 0.62
C GLY A 147 -9.99 11.05 0.12
N LEU A 148 -10.34 10.74 -1.13
CA LEU A 148 -11.69 10.99 -1.66
C LEU A 148 -12.73 10.13 -0.96
N GLY A 149 -12.40 8.87 -0.65
CA GLY A 149 -13.24 7.96 0.11
C GLY A 149 -13.50 8.45 1.53
N PHE A 150 -12.54 9.11 2.17
CA PHE A 150 -12.74 9.78 3.46
C PHE A 150 -13.86 10.83 3.38
N LEU A 151 -13.87 11.64 2.32
CA LEU A 151 -14.96 12.58 2.10
C LEU A 151 -16.31 11.84 1.90
N ALA A 152 -16.31 10.76 1.12
CA ALA A 152 -17.51 9.96 0.92
C ALA A 152 -18.06 9.37 2.23
N VAL A 153 -17.18 8.85 3.09
CA VAL A 153 -17.55 8.27 4.40
C VAL A 153 -18.12 9.33 5.35
N ILE A 154 -17.73 10.61 5.22
CA ILE A 154 -18.30 11.70 6.02
C ILE A 154 -19.71 12.09 5.54
N TRP A 155 -19.95 12.05 4.22
CA TRP A 155 -21.21 12.56 3.63
C TRP A 155 -22.26 11.49 3.39
N PHE A 156 -21.86 10.22 3.32
CA PHE A 156 -22.76 9.10 3.02
C PHE A 156 -22.76 8.07 4.13
N ASP A 157 -23.94 7.82 4.73
CA ASP A 157 -24.08 6.93 5.89
C ASP A 157 -24.16 5.43 5.50
N ARG A 158 -24.51 5.11 4.25
CA ARG A 158 -24.76 3.71 3.84
C ARG A 158 -23.78 3.23 2.81
N TYR A 159 -23.16 2.09 3.09
CA TYR A 159 -22.26 1.36 2.17
C TYR A 159 -21.03 2.15 1.68
N ALA A 160 -20.71 3.30 2.30
CA ALA A 160 -19.57 4.11 1.88
C ALA A 160 -18.24 3.37 2.12
N TRP A 161 -18.12 2.69 3.26
CA TRP A 161 -16.96 1.88 3.57
C TRP A 161 -16.80 0.70 2.62
N THR A 162 -17.88 -0.07 2.40
CA THR A 162 -17.88 -1.21 1.47
C THR A 162 -17.52 -0.78 0.05
N SER A 163 -18.14 0.30 -0.44
CA SER A 163 -17.85 0.82 -1.79
C SER A 163 -16.40 1.22 -1.96
N LEU A 164 -15.84 1.92 -0.95
CA LEU A 164 -14.44 2.31 -0.94
C LEU A 164 -13.52 1.08 -0.90
N GLY A 165 -13.83 0.08 -0.04
CA GLY A 165 -13.06 -1.15 0.07
C GLY A 165 -13.03 -1.95 -1.23
N ILE A 166 -14.17 -2.07 -1.92
CA ILE A 166 -14.26 -2.74 -3.22
C ILE A 166 -13.46 -1.98 -4.27
N LEU A 167 -13.54 -0.66 -4.32
CA LEU A 167 -12.78 0.16 -5.26
C LEU A 167 -11.27 -0.02 -5.08
N ILE A 168 -10.78 0.05 -3.84
CA ILE A 168 -9.36 -0.15 -3.52
C ILE A 168 -8.94 -1.57 -3.90
N ALA A 169 -9.74 -2.58 -3.52
CA ALA A 169 -9.45 -3.98 -3.86
C ALA A 169 -9.38 -4.19 -5.38
N ALA A 170 -10.30 -3.60 -6.15
CA ALA A 170 -10.28 -3.67 -7.61
C ALA A 170 -9.00 -3.07 -8.21
N VAL A 171 -8.53 -1.92 -7.71
CA VAL A 171 -7.27 -1.30 -8.14
C VAL A 171 -6.07 -2.20 -7.81
N LEU A 172 -6.05 -2.81 -6.62
CA LEU A 172 -4.98 -3.73 -6.21
C LEU A 172 -4.96 -5.00 -7.07
N VAL A 173 -6.13 -5.59 -7.36
CA VAL A 173 -6.25 -6.74 -8.26
C VAL A 173 -5.80 -6.37 -9.67
N PHE A 174 -6.25 -5.24 -10.20
CA PHE A 174 -5.81 -4.77 -11.52
C PHE A 174 -4.28 -4.62 -11.59
N LYS A 175 -3.66 -4.03 -10.56
CA LYS A 175 -2.20 -3.90 -10.48
C LYS A 175 -1.50 -5.26 -10.43
N ALA A 176 -2.04 -6.23 -9.67
CA ALA A 176 -1.51 -7.58 -9.60
C ALA A 176 -1.51 -8.27 -10.97
N LEU A 177 -2.60 -8.16 -11.72
CA LEU A 177 -2.74 -8.75 -13.04
C LEU A 177 -1.89 -8.05 -14.10
N ALA A 178 -1.81 -6.73 -14.06
CA ALA A 178 -0.97 -5.96 -14.97
C ALA A 178 0.52 -6.26 -14.79
N GLY A 179 0.97 -6.48 -13.55
CA GLY A 179 2.35 -6.84 -13.26
C GLY A 179 2.75 -8.22 -13.79
N GLN A 180 1.84 -9.18 -13.83
CA GLN A 180 2.10 -10.52 -14.38
C GLN A 180 2.31 -10.53 -15.90
N ARG A 181 1.65 -9.63 -16.65
CA ARG A 181 1.78 -9.55 -18.11
C ARG A 181 3.12 -9.01 -18.59
N GLY A 182 3.82 -8.25 -17.75
CA GLY A 182 5.15 -7.71 -18.06
C GLY A 182 6.32 -8.69 -17.83
N ASP A 183 6.09 -9.81 -17.13
CA ASP A 183 7.13 -10.79 -16.80
C ASP A 183 7.26 -11.94 -17.85
N HIS A 184 6.45 -11.96 -18.93
CA HIS A 184 6.64 -12.87 -20.05
C HIS A 184 7.58 -12.20 -21.07
N PRO A 185 8.86 -12.64 -21.22
CA PRO A 185 9.68 -12.25 -22.35
C PRO A 185 8.99 -12.75 -23.61
N HIS A 186 8.91 -11.91 -24.63
CA HIS A 186 8.54 -12.33 -25.97
C HIS A 186 9.55 -13.39 -26.41
N GLU A 187 9.19 -14.67 -26.28
CA GLU A 187 9.81 -15.76 -27.03
C GLU A 187 9.36 -15.60 -28.49
N SER A 188 10.19 -14.98 -29.27
CA SER A 188 10.10 -14.94 -30.73
C SER A 188 11.46 -15.30 -31.31
#